data_1c371098a133ffbaa6d77dd6ca083c05
#
_entry.id   1c371098a133ffbaa6d77dd6ca083c05
#
_cell.length_a   1.000
_cell.length_b   1.000
_cell.length_c   1.000
_cell.angle_alpha   90.00
_cell.angle_beta   90.00
_cell.angle_gamma   90.00
#
_symmetry.space_group_name_H-M   'P 1'
#
loop_
_entity.id
_entity.type
_entity.pdbx_description
1 polymer ?
#
loop_
_entity_poly.entity_id
_entity_poly.type
_entity_poly.pdbx_seq_one_letter_code
_entity_poly.pdbx_strand_id
1 'polypeptide(L)'
;MQRSVTETLRSVATRPNMSGMPAVGTDGIGVLFMPTSLGRYGRQVLRVVTSRRWLQWFAVAAIFAVACLFLGRWQWGRHEDKVARAQRIDSHYSANPVPLSQAMPSPDANLALAQDWTTVTATGRYATARLMLVRNRPNNGVFGYEVLVPLELTDGTALLVDRGWIPNGPSAAQPSQIPATPTGTIKVTGWLRVGEPSLGRRMSNGQLASINLAEARAQSGTSLYGAYLIRRSEAGPTGEHIEAPSALAMPDTDLGPHLAYALQWWLAVPAGLIFVFLAARREYRDSAEPLGPLAEGSTSPTRAPKVKKVRIWDEEDA
;
A
#
# COMPACT_ATOMS: atom_id res chain seq x y z
N MET A 1 -43.89 -25.83 -14.26
CA MET A 1 -44.07 -26.89 -15.27
C MET A 1 -42.88 -27.86 -15.11
N GLN A 2 -43.19 -29.01 -14.52
CA GLN A 2 -42.27 -30.15 -14.25
C GLN A 2 -41.88 -30.85 -15.56
N ARG A 3 -40.68 -31.40 -15.61
CA ARG A 3 -40.51 -32.80 -15.99
C ARG A 3 -39.09 -33.31 -15.70
N SER A 4 -39.08 -34.27 -14.82
CA SER A 4 -38.09 -35.28 -14.47
C SER A 4 -37.94 -36.27 -15.63
N VAL A 5 -36.68 -36.73 -15.90
CA VAL A 5 -36.44 -37.98 -16.61
C VAL A 5 -35.31 -38.73 -15.92
N THR A 6 -35.70 -39.76 -15.21
CA THR A 6 -34.87 -40.86 -14.73
C THR A 6 -34.98 -41.96 -15.75
N GLU A 7 -33.89 -42.51 -16.26
CA GLU A 7 -33.93 -43.81 -16.96
C GLU A 7 -32.68 -44.65 -16.73
N THR A 8 -32.94 -45.81 -16.29
CA THR A 8 -32.21 -46.98 -15.85
C THR A 8 -31.58 -47.72 -17.06
N LEU A 9 -30.32 -48.14 -16.97
CA LEU A 9 -29.83 -49.26 -17.76
C LEU A 9 -29.07 -50.27 -16.89
N ARG A 10 -29.72 -51.40 -16.64
CA ARG A 10 -29.15 -52.68 -16.23
C ARG A 10 -28.45 -53.30 -17.45
N SER A 11 -27.22 -53.76 -17.31
CA SER A 11 -26.61 -54.70 -18.23
C SER A 11 -25.97 -55.87 -17.49
N VAL A 12 -26.36 -57.01 -17.91
CA VAL A 12 -26.14 -58.38 -17.52
C VAL A 12 -24.67 -58.78 -17.61
N ALA A 13 -24.12 -59.33 -16.53
CA ALA A 13 -22.80 -59.94 -16.50
C ALA A 13 -22.91 -61.44 -16.71
N THR A 14 -22.40 -61.95 -17.82
CA THR A 14 -22.21 -63.35 -18.16
C THR A 14 -20.88 -63.84 -17.57
N ARG A 15 -20.92 -64.85 -16.72
CA ARG A 15 -19.73 -65.56 -16.18
C ARG A 15 -19.28 -66.63 -17.17
N PRO A 16 -17.98 -66.79 -17.54
CA PRO A 16 -17.45 -68.01 -18.07
C PRO A 16 -16.98 -68.96 -16.96
N ASN A 17 -17.38 -70.19 -17.09
CA ASN A 17 -16.95 -71.34 -16.32
C ASN A 17 -15.55 -71.76 -16.79
N MET A 18 -14.57 -71.87 -15.91
CA MET A 18 -13.30 -72.60 -16.20
C MET A 18 -12.99 -73.49 -15.02
N SER A 19 -13.39 -74.78 -15.27
CA SER A 19 -12.86 -75.90 -14.55
C SER A 19 -11.50 -76.29 -15.16
N GLY A 20 -10.48 -76.39 -14.30
CA GLY A 20 -9.25 -77.04 -14.66
C GLY A 20 -7.97 -76.22 -14.43
N MET A 21 -7.47 -76.21 -13.20
CA MET A 21 -6.07 -75.93 -12.95
C MET A 21 -5.55 -76.83 -11.80
N PRO A 22 -4.33 -77.36 -11.92
CA PRO A 22 -3.73 -78.24 -10.92
C PRO A 22 -3.22 -77.42 -9.74
N ALA A 23 -3.20 -78.03 -8.56
CA ALA A 23 -2.67 -77.52 -7.31
C ALA A 23 -1.18 -77.17 -7.46
N VAL A 24 -0.84 -75.91 -7.21
CA VAL A 24 0.55 -75.44 -6.99
C VAL A 24 0.75 -75.24 -5.52
N GLY A 25 1.86 -75.79 -5.00
CA GLY A 25 2.24 -75.91 -3.63
C GLY A 25 2.32 -74.58 -2.88
N THR A 26 1.94 -74.65 -1.64
CA THR A 26 2.15 -73.63 -0.59
C THR A 26 3.60 -73.58 -0.18
N ASP A 27 4.41 -72.77 -0.86
CA ASP A 27 5.74 -72.40 -0.36
C ASP A 27 5.88 -70.88 -0.33
N GLY A 28 6.04 -70.38 0.90
CA GLY A 28 6.73 -69.12 1.16
C GLY A 28 5.95 -67.82 0.88
N ILE A 29 5.13 -67.39 1.85
CA ILE A 29 4.82 -65.96 2.01
C ILE A 29 6.14 -65.27 2.27
N GLY A 30 6.78 -64.78 1.23
CA GLY A 30 7.90 -63.84 1.35
C GLY A 30 7.41 -62.55 2.04
N VAL A 31 7.64 -62.46 3.32
CA VAL A 31 7.52 -61.21 4.08
C VAL A 31 8.45 -60.23 3.38
N LEU A 32 7.86 -59.26 2.68
CA LEU A 32 8.58 -58.14 2.06
C LEU A 32 9.27 -57.36 3.19
N PHE A 33 10.52 -57.74 3.46
CA PHE A 33 11.38 -56.97 4.38
C PHE A 33 11.56 -55.58 3.77
N MET A 34 10.76 -54.62 4.22
CA MET A 34 11.04 -53.21 3.98
C MET A 34 12.47 -52.93 4.48
N PRO A 35 13.33 -52.38 3.64
CA PRO A 35 14.72 -52.23 4.00
C PRO A 35 14.85 -51.27 5.23
N THR A 36 15.44 -51.77 6.27
CA THR A 36 15.78 -51.03 7.52
C THR A 36 16.72 -49.83 7.30
N SER A 37 17.11 -49.58 6.05
CA SER A 37 17.91 -48.42 5.60
C SER A 37 17.20 -47.06 5.78
N LEU A 38 15.87 -46.98 5.61
CA LEU A 38 15.09 -45.74 5.79
C LEU A 38 15.15 -45.23 7.25
N GLY A 39 15.19 -46.14 8.23
CA GLY A 39 15.26 -45.76 9.65
C GLY A 39 16.64 -45.25 10.08
N ARG A 40 17.72 -45.66 9.42
CA ARG A 40 19.08 -45.12 9.66
C ARG A 40 19.28 -43.78 8.99
N TYR A 41 18.78 -43.63 7.76
CA TYR A 41 18.85 -42.37 7.01
C TYR A 41 18.10 -41.24 7.74
N GLY A 42 16.90 -41.51 8.21
CA GLY A 42 16.10 -40.56 8.96
C GLY A 42 16.75 -40.12 10.27
N ARG A 43 17.39 -41.05 11.01
CA ARG A 43 18.07 -40.74 12.27
C ARG A 43 19.34 -39.90 12.09
N GLN A 44 20.06 -40.06 10.99
CA GLN A 44 21.26 -39.25 10.70
C GLN A 44 20.89 -37.83 10.24
N VAL A 45 19.86 -37.70 9.41
CA VAL A 45 19.34 -36.35 9.04
C VAL A 45 18.86 -35.61 10.28
N LEU A 46 18.12 -36.26 11.15
CA LEU A 46 17.66 -35.68 12.42
C LEU A 46 18.84 -35.20 13.28
N ARG A 47 19.93 -35.96 13.40
CA ARG A 47 21.11 -35.52 14.17
C ARG A 47 21.79 -34.27 13.64
N VAL A 48 21.88 -34.11 12.32
CA VAL A 48 22.44 -32.89 11.70
C VAL A 48 21.50 -31.71 11.93
N VAL A 49 20.21 -31.87 11.65
CA VAL A 49 19.20 -30.82 11.79
C VAL A 49 19.00 -30.40 13.25
N THR A 50 19.14 -31.32 14.23
CA THR A 50 19.03 -31.01 15.65
C THR A 50 20.34 -30.57 16.30
N SER A 51 21.44 -30.46 15.55
CA SER A 51 22.67 -29.89 16.08
C SER A 51 22.46 -28.43 16.52
N ARG A 52 23.17 -28.01 17.59
CA ARG A 52 23.04 -26.64 18.14
C ARG A 52 23.19 -25.55 17.08
N ARG A 53 24.08 -25.74 16.12
CA ARG A 53 24.34 -24.80 15.00
C ARG A 53 23.10 -24.69 14.12
N TRP A 54 22.48 -25.80 13.68
CA TRP A 54 21.30 -25.76 12.83
C TRP A 54 20.06 -25.28 13.55
N LEU A 55 19.89 -25.62 14.83
CA LEU A 55 18.83 -25.06 15.66
C LEU A 55 18.92 -23.52 15.74
N GLN A 56 20.13 -22.96 15.84
CA GLN A 56 20.34 -21.51 15.79
C GLN A 56 19.92 -20.93 14.43
N TRP A 57 20.31 -21.57 13.32
CA TRP A 57 19.91 -21.12 11.99
C TRP A 57 18.38 -21.20 11.76
N PHE A 58 17.75 -22.27 12.23
CA PHE A 58 16.28 -22.37 12.21
C PHE A 58 15.62 -21.32 13.09
N ALA A 59 16.17 -21.00 14.25
CA ALA A 59 15.67 -19.92 15.10
C ALA A 59 15.80 -18.55 14.38
N VAL A 60 16.94 -18.28 13.75
CA VAL A 60 17.13 -17.07 12.93
C VAL A 60 16.12 -17.02 11.78
N ALA A 61 15.94 -18.14 11.05
CA ALA A 61 14.96 -18.21 9.97
C ALA A 61 13.52 -18.02 10.48
N ALA A 62 13.18 -18.52 11.65
CA ALA A 62 11.87 -18.31 12.26
C ALA A 62 11.65 -16.83 12.65
N ILE A 63 12.65 -16.19 13.26
CA ILE A 63 12.59 -14.76 13.58
C ILE A 63 12.44 -13.93 12.29
N PHE A 64 13.23 -14.25 11.27
CA PHE A 64 13.13 -13.60 9.95
C PHE A 64 11.74 -13.80 9.33
N ALA A 65 11.19 -15.03 9.38
CA ALA A 65 9.86 -15.33 8.87
C ALA A 65 8.78 -14.50 9.59
N VAL A 66 8.85 -14.40 10.92
CA VAL A 66 7.94 -13.57 11.73
C VAL A 66 8.05 -12.11 11.31
N ALA A 67 9.27 -11.56 11.18
CA ALA A 67 9.49 -10.20 10.71
C ALA A 67 8.90 -9.97 9.31
N CYS A 68 9.10 -10.91 8.38
CA CYS A 68 8.51 -10.83 7.03
C CYS A 68 6.98 -10.85 7.05
N LEU A 69 6.35 -11.67 7.90
CA LEU A 69 4.90 -11.70 8.06
C LEU A 69 4.37 -10.34 8.54
N PHE A 70 5.01 -9.72 9.55
CA PHE A 70 4.64 -8.40 10.03
C PHE A 70 4.83 -7.31 8.96
N LEU A 71 5.97 -7.31 8.27
CA LEU A 71 6.23 -6.34 7.20
C LEU A 71 5.24 -6.51 6.03
N GLY A 72 4.94 -7.75 5.64
CA GLY A 72 3.92 -8.03 4.63
C GLY A 72 2.54 -7.53 5.05
N ARG A 73 2.13 -7.79 6.31
CA ARG A 73 0.85 -7.30 6.83
C ARG A 73 0.79 -5.77 6.91
N TRP A 74 1.90 -5.12 7.33
CA TRP A 74 1.99 -3.67 7.36
C TRP A 74 1.86 -3.07 5.95
N GLN A 75 2.57 -3.61 4.96
CA GLN A 75 2.48 -3.15 3.56
C GLN A 75 1.08 -3.38 2.99
N TRP A 76 0.45 -4.51 3.30
CA TRP A 76 -0.93 -4.78 2.91
C TRP A 76 -1.90 -3.75 3.47
N GLY A 77 -1.79 -3.39 4.75
CA GLY A 77 -2.62 -2.33 5.35
C GLY A 77 -2.45 -0.99 4.64
N ARG A 78 -1.20 -0.62 4.29
CA ARG A 78 -0.93 0.60 3.50
C ARG A 78 -1.57 0.56 2.12
N HIS A 79 -1.59 -0.62 1.48
CA HIS A 79 -2.29 -0.80 0.21
C HIS A 79 -3.81 -0.64 0.37
N GLU A 80 -4.41 -1.26 1.38
CA GLU A 80 -5.84 -1.12 1.67
C GLU A 80 -6.24 0.34 1.91
N ASP A 81 -5.45 1.11 2.68
CA ASP A 81 -5.67 2.53 2.92
C ASP A 81 -5.63 3.35 1.61
N LYS A 82 -4.67 3.06 0.74
CA LYS A 82 -4.55 3.71 -0.57
C LYS A 82 -5.73 3.37 -1.48
N VAL A 83 -6.14 2.11 -1.55
CA VAL A 83 -7.32 1.67 -2.33
C VAL A 83 -8.58 2.36 -1.82
N ALA A 84 -8.81 2.37 -0.51
CA ALA A 84 -9.99 3.02 0.07
C ALA A 84 -10.01 4.53 -0.20
N ARG A 85 -8.84 5.19 -0.17
CA ARG A 85 -8.71 6.60 -0.55
C ARG A 85 -9.01 6.83 -2.03
N ALA A 86 -8.40 6.05 -2.92
CA ALA A 86 -8.63 6.16 -4.36
C ALA A 86 -10.11 5.97 -4.71
N GLN A 87 -10.76 4.95 -4.14
CA GLN A 87 -12.19 4.69 -4.34
C GLN A 87 -13.08 5.86 -3.89
N ARG A 88 -12.77 6.51 -2.74
CA ARG A 88 -13.52 7.70 -2.31
C ARG A 88 -13.36 8.85 -3.29
N ILE A 89 -12.14 9.09 -3.76
CA ILE A 89 -11.86 10.14 -4.74
C ILE A 89 -12.64 9.83 -6.04
N ASP A 90 -12.51 8.64 -6.58
CA ASP A 90 -13.14 8.24 -7.85
C ASP A 90 -14.67 8.34 -7.78
N SER A 91 -15.28 7.97 -6.64
CA SER A 91 -16.73 8.02 -6.48
C SER A 91 -17.29 9.42 -6.28
N HIS A 92 -16.52 10.34 -5.68
CA HIS A 92 -17.01 11.65 -5.26
C HIS A 92 -16.50 12.80 -6.14
N TYR A 93 -15.26 12.72 -6.63
CA TYR A 93 -14.58 13.82 -7.30
C TYR A 93 -15.28 14.26 -8.60
N SER A 94 -15.77 13.30 -9.38
CA SER A 94 -16.48 13.52 -10.63
C SER A 94 -18.00 13.49 -10.49
N ALA A 95 -18.54 13.30 -9.28
CA ALA A 95 -19.97 13.24 -9.04
C ALA A 95 -20.64 14.60 -9.31
N ASN A 96 -21.95 14.55 -9.61
CA ASN A 96 -22.74 15.74 -9.72
C ASN A 96 -22.78 16.50 -8.39
N PRO A 97 -22.63 17.82 -8.38
CA PRO A 97 -22.65 18.61 -7.17
C PRO A 97 -24.01 18.51 -6.47
N VAL A 98 -23.98 18.31 -5.16
CA VAL A 98 -25.18 18.40 -4.31
C VAL A 98 -25.15 19.69 -3.49
N PRO A 99 -26.29 20.22 -3.00
CA PRO A 99 -26.30 21.35 -2.09
C PRO A 99 -25.49 21.06 -0.81
N LEU A 100 -24.76 22.05 -0.30
CA LEU A 100 -24.01 21.92 0.96
C LEU A 100 -24.90 21.42 2.13
N SER A 101 -26.12 21.94 2.24
CA SER A 101 -27.09 21.55 3.27
C SER A 101 -27.52 20.07 3.19
N GLN A 102 -27.43 19.47 2.02
CA GLN A 102 -27.69 18.04 1.85
C GLN A 102 -26.47 17.20 2.27
N ALA A 103 -25.27 17.65 1.91
CA ALA A 103 -24.02 16.93 2.29
C ALA A 103 -23.69 17.10 3.77
N MET A 104 -23.95 18.28 4.33
CA MET A 104 -23.71 18.63 5.73
C MET A 104 -24.95 19.31 6.33
N PRO A 105 -25.94 18.57 6.80
CA PRO A 105 -27.16 19.15 7.37
C PRO A 105 -26.93 19.95 8.67
N SER A 106 -25.86 19.62 9.42
CA SER A 106 -25.48 20.34 10.63
C SER A 106 -24.13 21.04 10.43
N PRO A 107 -24.07 22.37 10.53
CA PRO A 107 -22.85 23.14 10.41
C PRO A 107 -21.78 22.77 11.45
N ASP A 108 -22.23 22.41 12.68
CA ASP A 108 -21.33 22.09 13.79
C ASP A 108 -20.76 20.67 13.72
N ALA A 109 -21.32 19.80 12.87
CA ALA A 109 -20.83 18.45 12.69
C ALA A 109 -19.53 18.45 11.87
N ASN A 110 -18.55 17.66 12.29
CA ASN A 110 -17.37 17.43 11.47
C ASN A 110 -17.72 16.56 10.26
N LEU A 111 -17.12 16.84 9.12
CA LEU A 111 -17.24 15.99 7.93
C LEU A 111 -16.74 14.58 8.23
N ALA A 112 -17.54 13.56 7.96
CA ALA A 112 -17.09 12.18 8.05
C ALA A 112 -16.05 11.88 6.95
N LEU A 113 -15.03 11.09 7.27
CA LEU A 113 -14.00 10.72 6.29
C LEU A 113 -14.57 10.02 5.04
N ALA A 114 -15.69 9.30 5.20
CA ALA A 114 -16.39 8.68 4.09
C ALA A 114 -16.98 9.69 3.07
N GLN A 115 -17.23 10.93 3.51
CA GLN A 115 -17.78 12.02 2.70
C GLN A 115 -16.68 12.96 2.16
N ASP A 116 -15.41 12.66 2.47
CA ASP A 116 -14.27 13.43 1.93
C ASP A 116 -14.31 13.41 0.40
N TRP A 117 -14.02 14.55 -0.24
CA TRP A 117 -14.13 14.78 -1.68
C TRP A 117 -15.56 14.87 -2.24
N THR A 118 -16.60 14.87 -1.42
CA THR A 118 -17.96 15.10 -1.93
C THR A 118 -18.04 16.42 -2.65
N THR A 119 -18.54 16.39 -3.91
CA THR A 119 -18.73 17.60 -4.71
C THR A 119 -20.00 18.32 -4.28
N VAL A 120 -19.86 19.57 -3.84
CA VAL A 120 -20.99 20.38 -3.37
C VAL A 120 -21.08 21.74 -4.04
N THR A 121 -22.26 22.35 -3.93
CA THR A 121 -22.49 23.77 -4.21
C THR A 121 -22.88 24.50 -2.94
N ALA A 122 -22.32 25.71 -2.77
CA ALA A 122 -22.71 26.65 -1.73
C ALA A 122 -22.90 28.05 -2.33
N THR A 123 -23.83 28.82 -1.81
CA THR A 123 -24.09 30.21 -2.23
C THR A 123 -23.97 31.12 -1.02
N GLY A 124 -23.17 32.18 -1.14
CA GLY A 124 -22.92 33.08 -0.04
C GLY A 124 -22.14 34.32 -0.49
N ARG A 125 -21.54 35.01 0.47
CA ARG A 125 -20.66 36.18 0.26
C ARG A 125 -19.30 35.93 0.89
N TYR A 126 -18.25 36.20 0.16
CA TYR A 126 -16.90 36.09 0.73
C TYR A 126 -16.65 37.18 1.78
N ALA A 127 -16.20 36.80 2.95
CA ALA A 127 -15.70 37.70 3.99
C ALA A 127 -14.26 38.13 3.64
N THR A 128 -14.11 39.02 2.67
CA THR A 128 -12.81 39.41 2.08
C THR A 128 -11.80 39.93 3.11
N ALA A 129 -12.29 40.62 4.14
CA ALA A 129 -11.45 41.11 5.25
C ALA A 129 -10.87 39.99 6.14
N ARG A 130 -11.35 38.76 5.99
CA ARG A 130 -10.95 37.57 6.77
C ARG A 130 -10.18 36.54 5.93
N LEU A 131 -9.57 37.00 4.83
CA LEU A 131 -8.70 36.18 4.00
C LEU A 131 -7.53 35.66 4.85
N MET A 132 -7.23 34.40 4.69
CA MET A 132 -6.10 33.71 5.32
C MET A 132 -5.24 33.03 4.28
N LEU A 133 -3.94 32.89 4.55
CA LEU A 133 -2.99 32.21 3.67
C LEU A 133 -2.40 31.01 4.39
N VAL A 134 -2.40 29.86 3.74
CA VAL A 134 -1.67 28.69 4.23
C VAL A 134 -0.33 28.61 3.51
N ARG A 135 0.75 28.63 4.29
CA ARG A 135 2.12 28.63 3.75
C ARG A 135 2.62 27.23 3.40
N ASN A 136 3.68 27.22 2.61
CA ASN A 136 4.44 25.99 2.30
C ASN A 136 3.62 24.94 1.57
N ARG A 137 2.72 25.39 0.70
CA ARG A 137 1.85 24.50 -0.08
C ARG A 137 2.48 24.21 -1.45
N PRO A 138 2.85 22.93 -1.69
CA PRO A 138 3.35 22.56 -3.01
C PRO A 138 2.20 22.42 -4.01
N ASN A 139 2.38 22.98 -5.19
CA ASN A 139 1.51 22.74 -6.35
C ASN A 139 2.41 22.49 -7.56
N ASN A 140 2.32 21.31 -8.17
CA ASN A 140 3.16 20.88 -9.29
C ASN A 140 4.67 21.06 -9.03
N GLY A 141 5.13 20.75 -7.82
CA GLY A 141 6.54 20.83 -7.42
C GLY A 141 7.05 22.22 -7.04
N VAL A 142 6.22 23.27 -7.13
CA VAL A 142 6.55 24.62 -6.72
C VAL A 142 5.89 24.94 -5.38
N PHE A 143 6.62 25.53 -4.43
CA PHE A 143 6.07 25.96 -3.15
C PHE A 143 5.41 27.33 -3.26
N GLY A 144 4.31 27.51 -2.53
CA GLY A 144 3.55 28.73 -2.50
C GLY A 144 2.57 28.77 -1.34
N TYR A 145 1.43 29.39 -1.57
CA TYR A 145 0.37 29.60 -0.61
C TYR A 145 -0.97 29.14 -1.15
N GLU A 146 -1.81 28.56 -0.31
CA GLU A 146 -3.25 28.42 -0.56
C GLU A 146 -3.99 29.59 0.02
N VAL A 147 -5.01 30.07 -0.70
CA VAL A 147 -5.80 31.26 -0.38
C VAL A 147 -7.14 30.83 0.18
N LEU A 148 -7.32 31.02 1.48
CA LEU A 148 -8.55 30.66 2.19
C LEU A 148 -9.41 31.89 2.44
N VAL A 149 -10.70 31.81 2.15
CA VAL A 149 -11.66 32.87 2.45
C VAL A 149 -12.95 32.25 2.98
N PRO A 150 -13.47 32.70 4.13
CA PRO A 150 -14.79 32.27 4.60
C PRO A 150 -15.88 32.77 3.63
N LEU A 151 -16.76 31.88 3.22
CA LEU A 151 -17.98 32.16 2.46
C LEU A 151 -19.14 32.21 3.46
N GLU A 152 -19.61 33.40 3.80
CA GLU A 152 -20.76 33.63 4.70
C GLU A 152 -22.03 33.21 4.00
N LEU A 153 -22.77 32.31 4.63
CA LEU A 153 -24.02 31.75 4.13
C LEU A 153 -25.23 32.50 4.69
N THR A 154 -26.39 32.26 4.14
CA THR A 154 -27.63 32.95 4.53
C THR A 154 -28.12 32.57 5.95
N ASP A 155 -27.66 31.47 6.50
CA ASP A 155 -27.99 31.00 7.85
C ASP A 155 -27.09 31.62 8.96
N GLY A 156 -26.17 32.51 8.59
CA GLY A 156 -25.22 33.17 9.53
C GLY A 156 -23.98 32.33 9.86
N THR A 157 -23.86 31.13 9.29
CA THR A 157 -22.61 30.33 9.34
C THR A 157 -21.71 30.67 8.18
N ALA A 158 -20.50 30.10 8.14
CA ALA A 158 -19.62 30.24 7.01
C ALA A 158 -18.92 28.93 6.63
N LEU A 159 -18.70 28.72 5.34
CA LEU A 159 -17.89 27.64 4.81
C LEU A 159 -16.49 28.19 4.49
N LEU A 160 -15.44 27.61 5.05
CA LEU A 160 -14.08 27.98 4.67
C LEU A 160 -13.80 27.49 3.24
N VAL A 161 -13.51 28.40 2.30
CA VAL A 161 -13.22 28.06 0.92
C VAL A 161 -11.73 28.26 0.63
N ASP A 162 -11.08 27.20 0.21
CA ASP A 162 -9.79 27.25 -0.46
C ASP A 162 -10.01 27.65 -1.92
N ARG A 163 -9.73 28.92 -2.21
CA ARG A 163 -9.90 29.48 -3.56
C ARG A 163 -8.85 29.00 -4.56
N GLY A 164 -7.76 28.44 -4.08
CA GLY A 164 -6.66 27.92 -4.89
C GLY A 164 -5.30 28.41 -4.44
N TRP A 165 -4.32 28.20 -5.30
CA TRP A 165 -2.91 28.37 -4.99
C TRP A 165 -2.29 29.57 -5.71
N ILE A 166 -1.34 30.24 -5.03
CA ILE A 166 -0.50 31.30 -5.60
C ILE A 166 0.98 31.00 -5.29
N PRO A 167 1.92 31.35 -6.16
CA PRO A 167 3.34 31.17 -5.91
C PRO A 167 3.86 32.10 -4.81
N ASN A 168 5.07 31.82 -4.32
CA ASN A 168 5.80 32.78 -3.53
C ASN A 168 6.07 34.05 -4.33
N GLY A 169 6.15 35.18 -3.63
CA GLY A 169 6.62 36.45 -4.18
C GLY A 169 8.15 36.50 -4.27
N PRO A 170 8.74 37.70 -4.20
CA PRO A 170 10.20 37.87 -4.24
C PRO A 170 10.95 37.13 -3.15
N SER A 171 10.28 36.75 -2.08
CA SER A 171 10.81 35.88 -1.03
C SER A 171 9.79 34.81 -0.63
N ALA A 172 10.26 33.70 -0.11
CA ALA A 172 9.40 32.62 0.41
C ALA A 172 8.54 33.05 1.63
N ALA A 173 8.81 34.20 2.21
CA ALA A 173 8.03 34.77 3.32
C ALA A 173 6.83 35.60 2.89
N GLN A 174 6.76 35.93 1.62
CA GLN A 174 5.73 36.80 1.03
C GLN A 174 5.04 36.07 -0.14
N PRO A 175 3.69 36.16 -0.22
CA PRO A 175 2.97 35.67 -1.39
C PRO A 175 3.23 36.56 -2.61
N SER A 176 2.98 36.02 -3.80
CA SER A 176 2.80 36.85 -4.99
C SER A 176 1.51 37.66 -4.89
N GLN A 177 1.16 38.38 -5.95
CA GLN A 177 -0.11 39.10 -6.01
C GLN A 177 -1.28 38.13 -5.84
N ILE A 178 -2.17 38.42 -4.91
CA ILE A 178 -3.38 37.64 -4.66
C ILE A 178 -4.48 38.18 -5.58
N PRO A 179 -5.08 37.35 -6.45
CA PRO A 179 -6.24 37.78 -7.24
C PRO A 179 -7.37 38.27 -6.35
N ALA A 180 -8.02 39.34 -6.75
CA ALA A 180 -9.09 39.93 -5.96
C ALA A 180 -10.17 38.91 -5.60
N THR A 181 -10.60 38.93 -4.34
CA THR A 181 -11.74 38.12 -3.94
C THR A 181 -13.02 38.80 -4.40
N PRO A 182 -13.91 38.11 -5.15
CA PRO A 182 -15.11 38.70 -5.67
C PRO A 182 -16.05 39.15 -4.54
N THR A 183 -16.79 40.21 -4.80
CA THR A 183 -17.79 40.78 -3.89
C THR A 183 -19.20 40.41 -4.35
N GLY A 184 -20.17 40.55 -3.45
CA GLY A 184 -21.56 40.17 -3.76
C GLY A 184 -21.86 38.70 -3.51
N THR A 185 -22.99 38.24 -4.03
CA THR A 185 -23.42 36.85 -3.88
C THR A 185 -22.73 35.97 -4.89
N ILE A 186 -22.01 34.97 -4.43
CA ILE A 186 -21.23 34.05 -5.25
C ILE A 186 -21.74 32.64 -5.05
N LYS A 187 -21.89 31.89 -6.15
CA LYS A 187 -22.09 30.45 -6.15
C LYS A 187 -20.76 29.75 -6.32
N VAL A 188 -20.34 28.97 -5.34
CA VAL A 188 -19.11 28.20 -5.36
C VAL A 188 -19.45 26.72 -5.52
N THR A 189 -18.73 26.05 -6.41
CA THR A 189 -18.77 24.60 -6.56
C THR A 189 -17.39 24.03 -6.27
N GLY A 190 -17.31 22.96 -5.50
CA GLY A 190 -16.03 22.37 -5.14
C GLY A 190 -16.17 21.10 -4.30
N TRP A 191 -15.08 20.65 -3.76
CA TRP A 191 -14.98 19.42 -3.00
C TRP A 191 -14.86 19.69 -1.52
N LEU A 192 -15.74 19.06 -0.72
CA LEU A 192 -15.62 19.10 0.73
C LEU A 192 -14.41 18.30 1.19
N ARG A 193 -13.71 18.86 2.17
CA ARG A 193 -12.54 18.25 2.78
C ARG A 193 -12.61 18.30 4.30
N VAL A 194 -12.12 17.24 4.93
CA VAL A 194 -11.86 17.22 6.37
C VAL A 194 -10.76 18.20 6.71
N GLY A 195 -10.90 18.97 7.79
CA GLY A 195 -9.86 19.87 8.27
C GLY A 195 -8.56 19.15 8.60
N GLU A 196 -7.44 19.84 8.42
CA GLU A 196 -6.12 19.28 8.70
C GLU A 196 -5.78 19.35 10.20
N PRO A 197 -4.92 18.47 10.71
CA PRO A 197 -4.43 18.56 12.08
C PRO A 197 -3.62 19.86 12.29
N SER A 198 -3.68 20.42 13.51
CA SER A 198 -2.82 21.54 13.90
C SER A 198 -1.36 21.10 13.88
N LEU A 199 -0.50 21.95 13.34
CA LEU A 199 0.95 21.76 13.39
C LEU A 199 1.57 22.41 14.64
N GLY A 200 0.77 23.06 15.52
CA GLY A 200 1.24 23.71 16.74
C GLY A 200 2.19 24.91 16.51
N ARG A 201 2.20 25.44 15.29
CA ARG A 201 3.07 26.58 14.92
C ARG A 201 2.30 27.89 14.98
N ARG A 202 2.84 28.86 15.72
CA ARG A 202 2.31 30.23 15.69
C ARG A 202 2.66 30.88 14.36
N MET A 203 1.63 31.36 13.67
CA MET A 203 1.77 32.10 12.42
C MET A 203 1.42 33.56 12.64
N SER A 204 1.84 34.44 11.73
CA SER A 204 1.43 35.85 11.71
C SER A 204 -0.07 35.96 11.46
N ASN A 205 -0.68 37.08 11.84
CA ASN A 205 -2.09 37.37 11.55
C ASN A 205 -2.35 37.22 10.04
N GLY A 206 -3.46 36.55 9.68
CA GLY A 206 -3.80 36.24 8.31
C GLY A 206 -3.06 35.04 7.73
N GLN A 207 -2.28 34.28 8.51
CA GLN A 207 -1.59 33.09 8.05
C GLN A 207 -1.88 31.87 8.92
N LEU A 208 -1.95 30.70 8.31
CA LEU A 208 -2.12 29.41 8.96
C LEU A 208 -0.95 28.47 8.54
N ALA A 209 -0.58 27.57 9.45
CA ALA A 209 0.42 26.54 9.18
C ALA A 209 -0.19 25.33 8.45
N SER A 210 -1.48 25.07 8.64
CA SER A 210 -2.29 24.04 8.02
C SER A 210 -3.74 24.50 7.92
N ILE A 211 -4.59 23.83 7.15
CA ILE A 211 -6.03 24.15 7.09
C ILE A 211 -6.72 23.54 8.32
N ASN A 212 -6.29 23.97 9.49
CA ASN A 212 -6.92 23.59 10.74
C ASN A 212 -8.14 24.47 11.00
N LEU A 213 -9.32 23.84 11.07
CA LEU A 213 -10.59 24.56 11.19
C LEU A 213 -10.75 25.27 12.54
N ALA A 214 -10.16 24.77 13.62
CA ALA A 214 -10.21 25.43 14.92
C ALA A 214 -9.34 26.71 14.92
N GLU A 215 -8.15 26.65 14.35
CA GLU A 215 -7.27 27.81 14.16
C GLU A 215 -7.91 28.84 13.22
N ALA A 216 -8.52 28.37 12.12
CA ALA A 216 -9.22 29.25 11.18
C ALA A 216 -10.44 29.96 11.83
N ARG A 217 -11.22 29.25 12.68
CA ARG A 217 -12.31 29.86 13.46
C ARG A 217 -11.78 30.93 14.42
N ALA A 218 -10.74 30.60 15.16
CA ALA A 218 -10.13 31.56 16.11
C ALA A 218 -9.62 32.81 15.40
N GLN A 219 -9.00 32.66 14.24
CA GLN A 219 -8.41 33.78 13.49
C GLN A 219 -9.46 34.61 12.74
N SER A 220 -10.45 33.96 12.12
CA SER A 220 -11.51 34.65 11.40
C SER A 220 -12.60 35.23 12.28
N GLY A 221 -12.76 34.70 13.51
CA GLY A 221 -13.87 35.06 14.39
C GLY A 221 -15.24 34.67 13.84
N THR A 222 -15.30 33.65 12.97
CA THR A 222 -16.52 33.22 12.27
C THR A 222 -16.86 31.79 12.66
N SER A 223 -18.16 31.51 12.82
CA SER A 223 -18.65 30.14 12.98
C SER A 223 -18.50 29.39 11.64
N LEU A 224 -17.48 28.54 11.55
CA LEU A 224 -17.18 27.77 10.33
C LEU A 224 -17.81 26.40 10.41
N TYR A 225 -18.27 25.89 9.26
CA TYR A 225 -18.62 24.48 9.08
C TYR A 225 -17.47 23.55 9.54
N GLY A 226 -17.81 22.32 9.92
CA GLY A 226 -16.83 21.26 10.27
C GLY A 226 -16.09 20.67 9.08
N ALA A 227 -16.00 21.42 7.97
CA ALA A 227 -15.29 21.09 6.74
C ALA A 227 -14.77 22.36 6.07
N TYR A 228 -13.83 22.21 5.13
CA TYR A 228 -13.52 23.27 4.16
C TYR A 228 -13.84 22.79 2.75
N LEU A 229 -13.89 23.70 1.79
CA LEU A 229 -14.19 23.42 0.39
C LEU A 229 -13.00 23.82 -0.48
N ILE A 230 -12.48 22.89 -1.27
CA ILE A 230 -11.56 23.21 -2.36
C ILE A 230 -12.39 23.66 -3.56
N ARG A 231 -12.14 24.86 -4.07
CA ARG A 231 -12.84 25.45 -5.19
C ARG A 231 -12.56 24.72 -6.50
N ARG A 232 -13.62 24.24 -7.16
CA ARG A 232 -13.61 23.81 -8.55
C ARG A 232 -13.98 24.97 -9.50
N SER A 233 -15.02 25.71 -9.16
CA SER A 233 -15.47 26.89 -9.88
C SER A 233 -16.18 27.86 -8.95
N GLU A 234 -16.18 29.15 -9.31
CA GLU A 234 -16.98 30.18 -8.68
C GLU A 234 -17.58 31.09 -9.74
N ALA A 235 -18.81 31.53 -9.53
CA ALA A 235 -19.54 32.39 -10.44
C ALA A 235 -20.37 33.40 -9.67
N GLY A 236 -20.44 34.61 -10.20
CA GLY A 236 -21.35 35.63 -9.74
C GLY A 236 -22.80 35.33 -10.16
N PRO A 237 -23.75 36.25 -9.84
CA PRO A 237 -25.17 36.04 -10.10
C PRO A 237 -25.51 35.91 -11.60
N THR A 238 -24.74 36.54 -12.46
CA THR A 238 -24.90 36.50 -13.92
C THR A 238 -24.06 35.44 -14.62
N GLY A 239 -23.33 34.63 -13.83
CA GLY A 239 -22.48 33.55 -14.36
C GLY A 239 -21.17 34.03 -14.98
N GLU A 240 -20.75 35.27 -14.69
CA GLU A 240 -19.50 35.86 -15.20
C GLU A 240 -18.29 35.06 -14.68
N HIS A 241 -17.24 35.03 -15.52
CA HIS A 241 -15.95 34.46 -15.13
C HIS A 241 -15.26 35.36 -14.09
N ILE A 242 -14.82 34.75 -13.01
CA ILE A 242 -14.13 35.41 -11.90
C ILE A 242 -12.65 35.02 -11.94
N GLU A 243 -11.76 36.03 -11.93
CA GLU A 243 -10.34 35.77 -11.79
C GLU A 243 -10.07 35.13 -10.41
N ALA A 244 -9.32 34.06 -10.43
CA ALA A 244 -9.08 33.28 -9.22
C ALA A 244 -7.64 32.75 -9.16
N PRO A 245 -7.13 32.41 -7.97
CA PRO A 245 -5.87 31.70 -7.80
C PRO A 245 -5.84 30.42 -8.64
N SER A 246 -4.65 29.93 -8.95
CA SER A 246 -4.48 28.69 -9.72
C SER A 246 -5.21 27.53 -9.04
N ALA A 247 -5.80 26.66 -9.83
CA ALA A 247 -6.42 25.45 -9.30
C ALA A 247 -5.37 24.55 -8.62
N LEU A 248 -5.78 23.86 -7.59
CA LEU A 248 -4.96 22.83 -6.98
C LEU A 248 -4.82 21.63 -7.92
N ALA A 249 -3.69 20.95 -7.83
CA ALA A 249 -3.47 19.70 -8.55
C ALA A 249 -4.54 18.67 -8.16
N MET A 250 -4.89 17.80 -9.11
CA MET A 250 -5.79 16.69 -8.83
C MET A 250 -5.22 15.83 -7.69
N PRO A 251 -6.10 15.27 -6.84
CA PRO A 251 -5.64 14.38 -5.79
C PRO A 251 -4.97 13.14 -6.40
N ASP A 252 -3.83 12.76 -5.81
CA ASP A 252 -3.13 11.55 -6.21
C ASP A 252 -3.90 10.29 -5.79
N THR A 253 -4.26 9.46 -6.77
CA THR A 253 -4.93 8.16 -6.60
C THR A 253 -3.98 6.97 -6.84
N ASP A 254 -2.68 7.21 -7.01
CA ASP A 254 -1.69 6.15 -7.19
C ASP A 254 -1.62 5.25 -5.95
N LEU A 255 -1.79 3.96 -6.20
CA LEU A 255 -1.75 2.93 -5.15
C LEU A 255 -0.32 2.67 -4.64
N GLY A 256 0.68 3.06 -5.40
CA GLY A 256 2.08 2.83 -5.09
C GLY A 256 2.45 1.34 -5.09
N PRO A 257 3.68 0.98 -4.73
CA PRO A 257 4.20 -0.38 -4.82
C PRO A 257 3.86 -1.27 -3.59
N HIS A 258 2.97 -0.82 -2.70
CA HIS A 258 2.70 -1.48 -1.42
C HIS A 258 2.24 -2.94 -1.56
N LEU A 259 1.38 -3.24 -2.56
CA LEU A 259 0.94 -4.61 -2.84
C LEU A 259 2.12 -5.51 -3.24
N ALA A 260 2.97 -5.04 -4.14
CA ALA A 260 4.15 -5.79 -4.58
C ALA A 260 5.10 -6.09 -3.42
N TYR A 261 5.34 -5.10 -2.54
CA TYR A 261 6.16 -5.30 -1.34
C TYR A 261 5.51 -6.26 -0.32
N ALA A 262 4.19 -6.22 -0.14
CA ALA A 262 3.50 -7.17 0.72
C ALA A 262 3.71 -8.61 0.23
N LEU A 263 3.50 -8.85 -1.07
CA LEU A 263 3.73 -10.15 -1.70
C LEU A 263 5.20 -10.58 -1.60
N GLN A 264 6.14 -9.67 -1.84
CA GLN A 264 7.58 -9.94 -1.71
C GLN A 264 7.95 -10.40 -0.29
N TRP A 265 7.45 -9.72 0.74
CA TRP A 265 7.72 -10.13 2.13
C TRP A 265 7.13 -11.49 2.45
N TRP A 266 5.90 -11.77 2.01
CA TRP A 266 5.28 -13.08 2.26
C TRP A 266 5.98 -14.21 1.49
N LEU A 267 6.48 -13.96 0.27
CA LEU A 267 7.27 -14.92 -0.49
C LEU A 267 8.67 -15.16 0.13
N ALA A 268 9.22 -14.16 0.82
CA ALA A 268 10.49 -14.31 1.52
C ALA A 268 10.43 -15.33 2.67
N VAL A 269 9.24 -15.54 3.27
CA VAL A 269 9.04 -16.53 4.33
C VAL A 269 9.39 -17.95 3.88
N PRO A 270 8.70 -18.53 2.89
CA PRO A 270 9.04 -19.89 2.42
C PRO A 270 10.44 -19.94 1.80
N ALA A 271 10.88 -18.91 1.10
CA ALA A 271 12.20 -18.86 0.49
C ALA A 271 13.32 -18.97 1.55
N GLY A 272 13.20 -18.25 2.67
CA GLY A 272 14.15 -18.33 3.79
C GLY A 272 14.19 -19.70 4.43
N LEU A 273 13.02 -20.30 4.68
CA LEU A 273 12.92 -21.66 5.25
C LEU A 273 13.50 -22.72 4.30
N ILE A 274 13.15 -22.63 3.01
CA ILE A 274 13.69 -23.54 1.97
C ILE A 274 15.20 -23.40 1.88
N PHE A 275 15.73 -22.18 1.92
CA PHE A 275 17.18 -21.94 1.89
C PHE A 275 17.90 -22.65 3.04
N VAL A 276 17.42 -22.46 4.28
CA VAL A 276 18.02 -23.11 5.46
C VAL A 276 17.92 -24.65 5.36
N PHE A 277 16.77 -25.16 4.91
CA PHE A 277 16.57 -26.58 4.70
C PHE A 277 17.52 -27.18 3.66
N LEU A 278 17.66 -26.52 2.51
CA LEU A 278 18.56 -26.97 1.44
C LEU A 278 20.03 -26.90 1.87
N ALA A 279 20.41 -25.85 2.63
CA ALA A 279 21.75 -25.75 3.19
C ALA A 279 22.07 -26.89 4.18
N ALA A 280 21.13 -27.20 5.07
CA ALA A 280 21.24 -28.33 5.99
C ALA A 280 21.34 -29.66 5.24
N ARG A 281 20.53 -29.84 4.20
CA ARG A 281 20.57 -31.06 3.36
C ARG A 281 21.90 -31.19 2.60
N ARG A 282 22.47 -30.10 2.12
CA ARG A 282 23.76 -30.09 1.44
C ARG A 282 24.87 -30.53 2.40
N GLU A 283 24.96 -29.93 3.59
CA GLU A 283 25.95 -30.29 4.59
C GLU A 283 25.84 -31.78 4.98
N TYR A 284 24.62 -32.31 5.08
CA TYR A 284 24.40 -33.72 5.33
C TYR A 284 24.98 -34.59 4.21
N ARG A 285 24.77 -34.23 2.94
CA ARG A 285 25.31 -34.98 1.79
C ARG A 285 26.84 -34.97 1.79
N ASP A 286 27.44 -33.78 2.00
CA ASP A 286 28.89 -33.62 2.00
C ASP A 286 29.54 -34.40 3.17
N SER A 287 28.81 -34.56 4.31
CA SER A 287 29.26 -35.34 5.44
C SER A 287 29.05 -36.85 5.28
N ALA A 288 28.15 -37.26 4.37
CA ALA A 288 27.80 -38.67 4.12
C ALA A 288 28.64 -39.28 2.97
N GLU A 289 29.36 -38.50 2.21
CA GLU A 289 30.25 -38.98 1.16
C GLU A 289 31.47 -39.66 1.83
N PRO A 290 31.69 -40.97 1.68
CA PRO A 290 32.85 -41.63 2.25
C PRO A 290 34.09 -41.03 1.59
N LEU A 291 35.09 -40.59 2.39
CA LEU A 291 36.43 -40.40 1.89
C LEU A 291 36.82 -41.70 1.16
N GLY A 292 36.89 -41.62 -0.19
CA GLY A 292 37.29 -42.77 -0.98
C GLY A 292 38.57 -43.36 -0.39
N PRO A 293 38.84 -44.66 -0.54
CA PRO A 293 40.03 -45.27 0.04
C PRO A 293 41.25 -44.46 -0.39
N LEU A 294 42.02 -44.00 0.60
CA LEU A 294 43.31 -43.36 0.34
C LEU A 294 44.11 -44.34 -0.52
N ALA A 295 44.32 -44.03 -1.75
CA ALA A 295 45.20 -44.80 -2.63
C ALA A 295 46.61 -44.71 -1.99
N GLU A 296 46.99 -45.73 -1.22
CA GLU A 296 48.36 -45.90 -0.80
C GLU A 296 49.18 -46.07 -2.06
N GLY A 297 50.00 -45.04 -2.37
CA GLY A 297 51.02 -45.16 -3.40
C GLY A 297 50.90 -44.26 -4.63
N SER A 298 50.33 -43.09 -4.54
CA SER A 298 50.46 -42.10 -5.59
C SER A 298 51.43 -40.99 -5.14
N THR A 299 52.64 -41.00 -5.70
CA THR A 299 53.54 -39.87 -5.68
C THR A 299 52.83 -38.62 -6.21
N SER A 300 52.65 -37.66 -5.34
CA SER A 300 51.96 -36.39 -5.65
C SER A 300 52.50 -35.78 -6.95
N PRO A 301 51.72 -35.58 -8.01
CA PRO A 301 52.17 -34.75 -9.11
C PRO A 301 52.27 -33.32 -8.54
N THR A 302 53.45 -32.76 -8.62
CA THR A 302 53.74 -31.35 -8.30
C THR A 302 52.73 -30.48 -9.02
N ARG A 303 51.81 -29.89 -8.24
CA ARG A 303 50.75 -29.03 -8.78
C ARG A 303 51.40 -27.83 -9.43
N ALA A 304 51.30 -27.75 -10.76
CA ALA A 304 51.77 -26.58 -11.49
C ALA A 304 51.18 -25.30 -10.88
N PRO A 305 51.97 -24.23 -10.73
CA PRO A 305 51.47 -23.00 -10.17
C PRO A 305 50.31 -22.48 -11.02
N LYS A 306 49.17 -22.19 -10.38
CA LYS A 306 48.00 -21.61 -11.07
C LYS A 306 48.43 -20.25 -11.63
N VAL A 307 48.47 -20.13 -12.96
CA VAL A 307 48.65 -18.88 -13.64
C VAL A 307 47.54 -17.92 -13.19
N LYS A 308 47.94 -16.82 -12.56
CA LYS A 308 47.02 -15.76 -12.12
C LYS A 308 46.33 -15.21 -13.38
N LYS A 309 45.03 -15.39 -13.51
CA LYS A 309 44.29 -14.76 -14.61
C LYS A 309 44.42 -13.25 -14.42
N VAL A 310 45.09 -12.59 -15.30
CA VAL A 310 45.16 -11.12 -15.41
C VAL A 310 43.71 -10.66 -15.71
N ARG A 311 43.20 -9.76 -14.90
CA ARG A 311 41.88 -9.15 -15.17
C ARG A 311 42.10 -8.06 -16.23
N ILE A 312 41.11 -7.92 -17.12
CA ILE A 312 41.15 -6.95 -18.25
C ILE A 312 41.42 -5.49 -17.79
N TRP A 313 41.25 -5.20 -16.49
CA TRP A 313 41.49 -3.87 -15.90
C TRP A 313 42.95 -3.62 -15.46
N ASP A 314 43.78 -4.64 -15.48
CA ASP A 314 45.20 -4.51 -15.05
C ASP A 314 46.14 -4.08 -16.21
N GLU A 315 45.59 -3.85 -17.43
CA GLU A 315 46.32 -3.47 -18.62
C GLU A 315 46.35 -1.95 -18.90
N GLU A 316 45.60 -1.15 -18.11
CA GLU A 316 45.55 0.32 -18.34
C GLU A 316 46.60 1.11 -17.53
N ASP A 317 47.36 0.49 -16.63
CA ASP A 317 48.40 1.15 -15.79
C ASP A 317 49.85 0.67 -16.08
N ALA A 318 50.12 0.13 -17.27
CA ALA A 318 51.47 -0.28 -17.68
C ALA A 318 52.04 0.59 -18.79
#